data_bb3b6a4096bca83fa2d63736b4593357
#
_entry.id   bb3b6a4096bca83fa2d63736b4593357
#
_cell.length_a   1.000
_cell.length_b   1.000
_cell.length_c   1.000
_cell.angle_alpha   90.00
_cell.angle_beta   90.00
_cell.angle_gamma   90.00
#
_symmetry.space_group_name_H-M   'P 1'
#
loop_
_entity.id
_entity.type
_entity.pdbx_description
1 polymer ?
#
loop_
_entity_poly.entity_id
_entity_poly.type
_entity_poly.pdbx_seq_one_letter_code
_entity_poly.pdbx_strand_id
1 'polypeptide(L)'
;MYIFVSILLIVFPPLIAFSPQGFLIREPKCLYMANPGPCKNWVKVWGYDYMTNRCIFYFYGGCGGNPNRFYEKDECVRTCRVTREMIRYKRESLDEEQEEEEEFEEDIDNWDSFENWEP
;
A
#
# COMPACT_ATOMS: atom_id res chain seq x y z
N MET A 1 -23.49 -23.15 -29.90
CA MET A 1 -22.85 -21.83 -29.81
C MET A 1 -22.79 -21.29 -28.37
N TYR A 2 -23.83 -21.45 -27.57
CA TYR A 2 -23.86 -21.00 -26.17
C TYR A 2 -22.96 -21.81 -25.21
N ILE A 3 -22.69 -23.07 -25.48
CA ILE A 3 -21.86 -23.95 -24.66
C ILE A 3 -20.38 -23.52 -24.66
N PHE A 4 -19.89 -23.01 -25.79
CA PHE A 4 -18.52 -22.56 -25.90
C PHE A 4 -18.25 -21.25 -25.13
N VAL A 5 -19.25 -20.37 -25.05
CA VAL A 5 -19.15 -19.11 -24.29
C VAL A 5 -19.10 -19.40 -22.79
N SER A 6 -19.90 -20.36 -22.31
CA SER A 6 -19.89 -20.77 -20.89
C SER A 6 -18.58 -21.43 -20.47
N ILE A 7 -17.97 -22.23 -21.33
CA ILE A 7 -16.67 -22.86 -21.05
C ILE A 7 -15.55 -21.82 -21.00
N LEU A 8 -15.62 -20.78 -21.84
CA LEU A 8 -14.62 -19.71 -21.88
C LEU A 8 -14.62 -18.87 -20.61
N LEU A 9 -15.78 -18.71 -19.97
CA LEU A 9 -15.91 -18.00 -18.69
C LEU A 9 -15.39 -18.81 -17.49
N ILE A 10 -15.35 -20.14 -17.60
CA ILE A 10 -14.84 -21.02 -16.54
C ILE A 10 -13.30 -21.14 -16.60
N VAL A 11 -12.72 -21.04 -17.80
CA VAL A 11 -11.28 -21.20 -18.02
C VAL A 11 -10.50 -19.91 -17.74
N PHE A 12 -11.15 -18.76 -17.88
CA PHE A 12 -10.55 -17.49 -17.49
C PHE A 12 -11.17 -17.05 -16.15
N PRO A 13 -10.51 -17.31 -15.03
CA PRO A 13 -10.91 -16.66 -13.80
C PRO A 13 -10.85 -15.14 -14.04
N PRO A 14 -11.81 -14.37 -13.54
CA PRO A 14 -11.73 -12.93 -13.61
C PRO A 14 -10.34 -12.55 -13.09
N LEU A 15 -9.63 -11.74 -13.87
CA LEU A 15 -8.38 -11.15 -13.44
C LEU A 15 -8.62 -10.60 -12.04
N ILE A 16 -8.21 -11.38 -11.05
CA ILE A 16 -8.24 -10.95 -9.65
C ILE A 16 -7.47 -9.66 -9.68
N ALA A 17 -8.18 -8.56 -9.46
CA ALA A 17 -7.54 -7.27 -9.36
C ALA A 17 -6.44 -7.44 -8.31
N PHE A 18 -5.19 -7.46 -8.76
CA PHE A 18 -4.04 -7.49 -7.88
C PHE A 18 -4.11 -6.19 -7.08
N SER A 19 -4.75 -6.26 -5.94
CA SER A 19 -4.65 -5.20 -4.96
C SER A 19 -3.18 -5.11 -4.61
N PRO A 20 -2.48 -4.01 -4.91
CA PRO A 20 -1.13 -3.83 -4.44
C PRO A 20 -1.20 -3.82 -2.92
N GLN A 21 -0.89 -4.96 -2.34
CA GLN A 21 -0.89 -5.13 -0.89
C GLN A 21 0.03 -4.07 -0.30
N GLY A 22 -0.60 -3.17 0.37
CA GLY A 22 -0.14 -2.01 1.02
C GLY A 22 1.31 -1.97 1.43
N PHE A 23 2.14 -1.47 0.55
CA PHE A 23 3.38 -0.87 0.96
C PHE A 23 3.00 0.30 1.88
N LEU A 24 3.47 0.30 3.11
CA LEU A 24 3.18 1.32 4.13
C LEU A 24 3.88 2.63 3.76
N ILE A 25 3.34 3.31 2.76
CA ILE A 25 3.80 4.62 2.35
C ILE A 25 2.87 5.64 2.95
N ARG A 26 3.40 6.49 3.79
CA ARG A 26 2.60 7.56 4.41
C ARG A 26 2.17 8.60 3.39
N GLU A 27 3.07 8.96 2.48
CA GLU A 27 2.86 9.99 1.48
C GLU A 27 3.47 9.55 0.13
N PRO A 28 2.77 9.73 -1.01
CA PRO A 28 3.27 9.35 -2.32
C PRO A 28 4.60 10.01 -2.69
N LYS A 29 4.86 11.23 -2.21
CA LYS A 29 6.13 11.93 -2.43
C LYS A 29 7.35 11.20 -1.84
N CYS A 30 7.14 10.36 -0.84
CA CYS A 30 8.20 9.56 -0.23
C CYS A 30 8.74 8.44 -1.12
N LEU A 31 8.06 8.12 -2.23
CA LEU A 31 8.48 7.10 -3.20
C LEU A 31 9.46 7.61 -4.26
N TYR A 32 9.55 8.92 -4.44
CA TYR A 32 10.48 9.47 -5.40
C TYR A 32 11.91 9.33 -4.90
N MET A 33 12.83 9.04 -5.81
CA MET A 33 14.26 9.14 -5.50
C MET A 33 14.69 10.60 -5.42
N ALA A 34 15.68 10.90 -4.58
CA ALA A 34 16.27 12.23 -4.48
C ALA A 34 16.71 12.74 -5.86
N ASN A 35 16.22 13.92 -6.25
CA ASN A 35 16.50 14.51 -7.55
C ASN A 35 17.00 15.95 -7.38
N PRO A 36 18.28 16.24 -7.69
CA PRO A 36 18.85 17.57 -7.57
C PRO A 36 18.27 18.62 -8.53
N GLY A 37 17.62 18.17 -9.64
CA GLY A 37 17.19 19.06 -10.70
C GLY A 37 18.36 19.62 -11.53
N PRO A 38 18.07 20.45 -12.56
CA PRO A 38 19.06 20.91 -13.54
C PRO A 38 19.83 22.17 -13.14
N CYS A 39 19.36 22.93 -12.15
CA CYS A 39 20.01 24.16 -11.70
C CYS A 39 21.23 23.89 -10.81
N LYS A 40 22.09 24.88 -10.65
CA LYS A 40 23.38 24.74 -9.96
C LYS A 40 23.51 25.65 -8.71
N ASN A 41 22.41 26.12 -8.18
CA ASN A 41 22.38 26.90 -6.94
C ASN A 41 22.17 25.95 -5.74
N TRP A 42 23.24 25.29 -5.35
CA TRP A 42 23.24 24.17 -4.42
C TRP A 42 22.80 24.55 -3.00
N VAL A 43 21.72 23.88 -2.55
CA VAL A 43 21.21 23.99 -1.18
C VAL A 43 21.14 22.60 -0.59
N LYS A 44 21.57 22.43 0.66
CA LYS A 44 21.45 21.18 1.40
C LYS A 44 19.99 20.96 1.79
N VAL A 45 19.45 19.80 1.38
CA VAL A 45 18.09 19.37 1.67
C VAL A 45 18.06 17.90 2.10
N TRP A 46 16.93 17.44 2.57
CA TRP A 46 16.71 16.07 2.99
C TRP A 46 15.72 15.38 2.05
N GLY A 47 15.98 14.12 1.74
CA GLY A 47 15.09 13.24 1.00
C GLY A 47 14.93 11.93 1.73
N TYR A 48 13.76 11.33 1.61
CA TYR A 48 13.50 10.02 2.17
C TYR A 48 13.93 8.93 1.19
N ASP A 49 14.69 7.98 1.70
CA ASP A 49 15.06 6.76 0.98
C ASP A 49 14.21 5.60 1.49
N TYR A 50 13.27 5.16 0.67
CA TYR A 50 12.35 4.08 1.02
C TYR A 50 13.03 2.71 1.12
N MET A 51 14.17 2.51 0.44
CA MET A 51 14.93 1.25 0.48
C MET A 51 15.54 1.01 1.86
N THR A 52 16.04 2.06 2.49
CA THR A 52 16.68 1.99 3.81
C THR A 52 15.80 2.50 4.95
N ASN A 53 14.60 3.03 4.63
CA ASN A 53 13.69 3.69 5.59
C ASN A 53 14.39 4.82 6.38
N ARG A 54 15.18 5.63 5.69
CA ARG A 54 15.97 6.72 6.28
C ARG A 54 15.82 8.02 5.51
N CYS A 55 15.93 9.13 6.22
CA CYS A 55 16.12 10.45 5.63
C CYS A 55 17.62 10.73 5.47
N ILE A 56 18.04 10.94 4.23
CA ILE A 56 19.40 11.27 3.84
C ILE A 56 19.47 12.70 3.28
N PHE A 57 20.58 13.39 3.48
CA PHE A 57 20.74 14.69 2.86
C PHE A 57 21.30 14.58 1.43
N TYR A 58 20.93 15.52 0.61
CA TYR A 58 21.51 15.72 -0.72
C TYR A 58 21.55 17.22 -1.07
N PHE A 59 22.19 17.55 -2.17
CA PHE A 59 22.25 18.94 -2.63
C PHE A 59 21.25 19.15 -3.76
N TYR A 60 20.31 20.05 -3.52
CA TYR A 60 19.32 20.48 -4.50
C TYR A 60 19.82 21.69 -5.26
N GLY A 61 19.65 21.67 -6.60
CA GLY A 61 20.16 22.73 -7.47
C GLY A 61 19.34 24.02 -7.50
N GLY A 62 18.18 24.05 -6.85
CA GLY A 62 17.34 25.24 -6.74
C GLY A 62 16.18 25.34 -7.71
N CYS A 63 16.08 24.46 -8.71
CA CYS A 63 14.92 24.35 -9.61
C CYS A 63 14.69 22.91 -10.06
N GLY A 64 13.45 22.60 -10.49
CA GLY A 64 13.06 21.25 -10.90
C GLY A 64 13.10 20.25 -9.76
N GLY A 65 13.51 19.01 -10.05
CA GLY A 65 13.51 17.91 -9.07
C GLY A 65 12.14 17.32 -8.87
N ASN A 66 11.87 16.82 -7.66
CA ASN A 66 10.61 16.22 -7.28
C ASN A 66 10.20 16.61 -5.85
N PRO A 67 8.98 16.22 -5.41
CA PRO A 67 8.48 16.62 -4.10
C PRO A 67 9.12 15.91 -2.89
N ASN A 68 9.95 14.87 -3.11
CA ASN A 68 10.71 14.25 -2.02
C ASN A 68 11.91 15.12 -1.63
N ARG A 69 11.60 16.28 -1.11
CA ARG A 69 12.55 17.30 -0.70
C ARG A 69 12.06 18.05 0.52
N PHE A 70 12.86 18.03 1.57
CA PHE A 70 12.56 18.64 2.85
C PHE A 70 13.75 19.53 3.26
N TYR A 71 13.48 20.69 3.80
CA TYR A 71 14.56 21.57 4.27
C TYR A 71 15.10 21.15 5.64
N GLU A 72 14.27 20.45 6.42
CA GLU A 72 14.65 19.94 7.72
C GLU A 72 14.54 18.41 7.78
N LYS A 73 15.50 17.79 8.49
CA LYS A 73 15.51 16.33 8.68
C LYS A 73 14.27 15.83 9.42
N ASP A 74 13.84 16.56 10.44
CA ASP A 74 12.70 16.18 11.28
C ASP A 74 11.40 16.20 10.50
N GLU A 75 11.24 17.11 9.55
CA GLU A 75 10.10 17.14 8.65
C GLU A 75 10.06 15.88 7.77
N CYS A 76 11.19 15.51 7.17
CA CYS A 76 11.32 14.28 6.39
C CYS A 76 10.97 13.03 7.21
N VAL A 77 11.49 12.92 8.42
CA VAL A 77 11.24 11.80 9.33
C VAL A 77 9.76 11.71 9.70
N ARG A 78 9.14 12.80 10.08
CA ARG A 78 7.72 12.83 10.45
C ARG A 78 6.81 12.49 9.27
N THR A 79 7.19 12.91 8.07
CA THR A 79 6.36 12.72 6.87
C THR A 79 6.50 11.33 6.26
N CYS A 80 7.71 10.80 6.18
CA CYS A 80 8.00 9.62 5.36
C CYS A 80 8.39 8.36 6.15
N ARG A 81 9.07 8.51 7.30
CA ARG A 81 9.63 7.36 8.00
C ARG A 81 8.54 6.45 8.55
N VAL A 82 8.67 5.16 8.25
CA VAL A 82 7.80 4.11 8.78
C VAL A 82 8.38 3.57 10.09
N THR A 83 7.60 3.59 11.15
CA THR A 83 7.98 3.06 12.46
C THR A 83 7.47 1.62 12.65
N ARG A 84 8.11 0.88 13.56
CA ARG A 84 7.67 -0.48 13.91
C ARG A 84 6.24 -0.53 14.48
N GLU A 85 5.86 0.51 15.18
CA GLU A 85 4.50 0.64 15.74
C GLU A 85 3.45 0.74 14.65
N MET A 86 3.74 1.48 13.59
CA MET A 86 2.83 1.61 12.44
C MET A 86 2.68 0.28 11.69
N ILE A 87 3.77 -0.49 11.56
CA ILE A 87 3.73 -1.82 10.93
C ILE A 87 2.91 -2.78 11.79
N ARG A 88 3.06 -2.73 13.12
CA ARG A 88 2.29 -3.55 14.04
C ARG A 88 0.80 -3.23 13.96
N TYR A 89 0.43 -1.97 14.08
CA TYR A 89 -0.95 -1.51 14.00
C TYR A 89 -1.64 -1.98 12.70
N LYS A 90 -0.96 -1.85 11.57
CA LYS A 90 -1.54 -2.31 10.30
C LYS A 90 -1.70 -3.83 10.25
N ARG A 91 -0.79 -4.59 10.83
CA ARG A 91 -0.92 -6.05 10.90
C ARG A 91 -2.13 -6.45 11.74
N GLU A 92 -2.27 -5.87 12.91
CA GLU A 92 -3.40 -6.13 13.81
C GLU A 92 -4.75 -5.83 13.13
N SER A 93 -4.84 -4.72 12.39
CA SER A 93 -6.07 -4.37 11.65
C SER A 93 -6.39 -5.32 10.48
N LEU A 94 -5.39 -5.91 9.85
CA LEU A 94 -5.60 -6.90 8.78
C LEU A 94 -6.03 -8.26 9.35
N ASP A 95 -5.52 -8.63 10.52
CA ASP A 95 -5.91 -9.86 11.18
C ASP A 95 -7.39 -9.77 11.65
N GLU A 96 -7.84 -8.61 12.14
CA GLU A 96 -9.24 -8.36 12.50
C GLU A 96 -10.18 -8.45 11.29
N GLU A 97 -9.80 -7.89 10.14
CA GLU A 97 -10.59 -7.97 8.90
C GLU A 97 -10.74 -9.42 8.40
N GLN A 98 -9.72 -10.25 8.57
CA GLN A 98 -9.77 -11.66 8.18
C GLN A 98 -10.67 -12.50 9.10
N GLU A 99 -10.65 -12.24 10.40
CA GLU A 99 -11.52 -12.91 11.36
C GLU A 99 -13.00 -12.62 11.09
N GLU A 100 -13.35 -11.38 10.73
CA GLU A 100 -14.72 -11.00 10.37
C GLU A 100 -15.20 -11.69 9.07
N GLU A 101 -14.32 -11.86 8.09
CA GLU A 101 -14.66 -12.58 6.84
C GLU A 101 -14.86 -14.07 7.08
N GLU A 102 -14.04 -14.72 7.90
CA GLU A 102 -14.17 -16.13 8.23
C GLU A 102 -15.46 -16.40 9.04
N GLU A 103 -15.81 -15.56 10.00
CA GLU A 103 -17.05 -15.69 10.78
C GLU A 103 -18.29 -15.55 9.88
N PHE A 104 -18.26 -14.66 8.90
CA PHE A 104 -19.35 -14.47 7.95
C PHE A 104 -19.54 -15.67 7.01
N GLU A 105 -18.48 -16.34 6.58
CA GLU A 105 -18.56 -17.54 5.75
C GLU A 105 -19.14 -18.73 6.53
N GLU A 106 -18.77 -18.93 7.79
CA GLU A 106 -19.32 -19.98 8.65
C GLU A 106 -20.83 -19.81 8.87
N ASP A 107 -21.32 -18.58 9.00
CA ASP A 107 -22.74 -18.30 9.13
C ASP A 107 -23.55 -18.65 7.88
N ILE A 108 -22.98 -18.46 6.69
CA ILE A 108 -23.63 -18.82 5.42
C ILE A 108 -23.77 -20.34 5.29
N ASP A 109 -22.77 -21.09 5.62
CA ASP A 109 -22.79 -22.56 5.54
C ASP A 109 -23.78 -23.18 6.54
N ASN A 110 -23.99 -22.52 7.67
CA ASN A 110 -24.97 -22.96 8.66
C ASN A 110 -26.42 -22.65 8.26
N TRP A 111 -26.66 -21.65 7.41
CA TRP A 111 -28.00 -21.28 6.95
C TRP A 111 -28.64 -22.37 6.09
N ASP A 112 -27.88 -23.04 5.24
CA ASP A 112 -28.39 -24.11 4.37
C ASP A 112 -28.86 -25.34 5.16
N SER A 113 -28.41 -25.54 6.38
CA SER A 113 -28.86 -26.63 7.25
C SER A 113 -30.26 -26.41 7.84
N PHE A 114 -30.76 -25.19 7.80
CA PHE A 114 -32.06 -24.81 8.37
C PHE A 114 -33.25 -25.08 7.43
N GLU A 115 -33.03 -25.19 6.11
CA GLU A 115 -34.08 -25.43 5.12
C GLU A 115 -34.61 -26.84 5.12
N ASN A 116 -33.97 -27.82 5.76
CA ASN A 116 -34.39 -29.21 5.84
C ASN A 116 -35.24 -29.54 7.09
N TRP A 117 -35.77 -28.52 7.77
CA TRP A 117 -36.70 -28.73 8.88
C TRP A 117 -38.14 -28.86 8.35
N GLU A 118 -38.55 -30.08 7.93
CA GLU A 118 -39.98 -30.40 7.75
C GLU A 118 -40.63 -30.70 9.11
N PRO A 119 -41.80 -30.11 9.40
CA PRO A 119 -42.53 -30.40 10.63
C PRO A 119 -43.18 -31.78 10.63
#